data_1344fc4f800b05c274e8ed68129760a4
#
_entry.id   1344fc4f800b05c274e8ed68129760a4
#
_cell.length_a   1.000
_cell.length_b   1.000
_cell.length_c   1.000
_cell.angle_alpha   90.00
_cell.angle_beta   90.00
_cell.angle_gamma   90.00
#
_symmetry.space_group_name_H-M   'P 1'
#
loop_
_entity.id
_entity.type
_entity.pdbx_description
1 polymer ?
#
loop_
_entity_poly.entity_id
_entity_poly.type
_entity_poly.pdbx_seq_one_letter_code
_entity_poly.pdbx_strand_id
1 'polypeptide(L)'
;MTYLFKKDGTATSISAFGEPVAVPITPVIQLDGLYGLQIKNFEIFDAFGGTADTTNTLMRCQTGTNLYGYGVLRSRRAVRYRPGQGALARFTAAFTESAPGVGVSGYTQRAGFFTQEQALQIGFDGENFGILRQNGGKAHIETLTITTGATVASNVTVTLNNTAYTVPVSASSNLSITAAEISSWFKANQSAWTIEHCDGVVNFLSTSIGVKAGTFSFSGGTTNAAGSTSTIQAGNPDTNNWVYQSNFNIDKLDGTGPSGMTLDATKLNVYQINFRWLGAGELRFAIENPANGDMIFFHHEHYSNQNIDVHLDNPSLKIGYAAASLGGSGTNVTVTGASMMGAIEGQIESTTLTTAANRLTEASFTADTLHHGLTIHNRLVFNNKINTRELFIKEISLVATPATGQDHPVKVSLFYNFVGQLDPIVYKVINSTQSSAFYSDATGALTLGTNTPIYTFFITAPGYDTIDLENLRLIIPPNNDLTIAFESTATMDGIGIGVTFTED
;
A
#
# COMPACT_ATOMS: atom_id res chain seq x y z
N MET A 1 -34.81 32.25 12.84
CA MET A 1 -33.72 32.44 11.84
C MET A 1 -32.48 31.80 12.43
N THR A 2 -32.20 30.55 12.04
CA THR A 2 -31.10 29.75 12.57
C THR A 2 -29.80 30.31 12.02
N TYR A 3 -28.86 30.59 12.88
CA TYR A 3 -27.64 31.30 12.57
C TYR A 3 -26.82 30.62 11.49
N LEU A 4 -26.63 31.22 10.34
CA LEU A 4 -25.69 30.88 9.28
C LEU A 4 -24.23 31.19 9.66
N PHE A 5 -24.01 31.74 10.84
CA PHE A 5 -22.72 32.06 11.38
C PHE A 5 -22.51 31.39 12.74
N LYS A 6 -21.34 30.86 12.95
CA LYS A 6 -20.94 30.45 14.30
C LYS A 6 -20.82 31.71 15.18
N LYS A 7 -20.90 31.51 16.50
CA LYS A 7 -20.82 32.61 17.50
C LYS A 7 -19.50 33.38 17.43
N ASP A 8 -18.48 32.82 16.81
CA ASP A 8 -17.14 33.41 16.58
C ASP A 8 -17.02 34.20 15.27
N GLY A 9 -18.12 34.38 14.53
CA GLY A 9 -18.12 35.11 13.25
C GLY A 9 -17.71 34.31 12.03
N THR A 10 -17.40 33.02 12.18
CA THR A 10 -17.06 32.15 11.02
C THR A 10 -18.30 31.80 10.20
N ALA A 11 -18.25 31.99 8.88
CA ALA A 11 -19.34 31.68 7.99
C ALA A 11 -19.49 30.16 7.80
N THR A 12 -20.73 29.68 7.83
CA THR A 12 -21.06 28.36 7.30
C THR A 12 -21.04 28.43 5.78
N SER A 13 -20.48 27.41 5.10
CA SER A 13 -20.54 27.35 3.64
C SER A 13 -21.99 27.31 3.17
N ILE A 14 -22.37 28.28 2.35
CA ILE A 14 -23.72 28.37 1.78
C ILE A 14 -23.67 28.42 0.25
N SER A 15 -24.71 27.87 -0.40
CA SER A 15 -24.90 27.98 -1.84
C SER A 15 -25.23 29.42 -2.26
N ALA A 16 -25.25 29.66 -3.57
CA ALA A 16 -25.67 30.94 -4.12
C ALA A 16 -27.11 31.34 -3.72
N PHE A 17 -27.94 30.37 -3.32
CA PHE A 17 -29.31 30.56 -2.85
C PHE A 17 -29.44 30.63 -1.31
N GLY A 18 -28.31 30.62 -0.60
CA GLY A 18 -28.29 30.74 0.87
C GLY A 18 -28.55 29.43 1.62
N GLU A 19 -28.48 28.29 0.94
CA GLU A 19 -28.66 26.98 1.57
C GLU A 19 -27.33 26.48 2.19
N PRO A 20 -27.35 25.79 3.35
CA PRO A 20 -26.16 25.16 3.88
C PRO A 20 -25.60 24.11 2.90
N VAL A 21 -24.31 24.20 2.61
CA VAL A 21 -23.62 23.21 1.76
C VAL A 21 -23.09 22.09 2.65
N ALA A 22 -23.60 20.87 2.44
CA ALA A 22 -23.09 19.66 3.04
C ALA A 22 -22.30 18.85 2.00
N VAL A 23 -21.13 18.38 2.40
CA VAL A 23 -20.28 17.52 1.56
C VAL A 23 -20.42 16.08 2.05
N PRO A 24 -20.73 15.11 1.18
CA PRO A 24 -20.82 13.72 1.60
C PRO A 24 -19.43 13.18 1.99
N ILE A 25 -19.40 12.29 2.97
CA ILE A 25 -18.21 11.51 3.31
C ILE A 25 -18.27 10.23 2.47
N THR A 26 -17.29 10.03 1.60
CA THR A 26 -17.19 8.84 0.75
C THR A 26 -16.12 7.90 1.30
N PRO A 27 -16.49 6.74 1.89
CA PRO A 27 -15.53 5.75 2.35
C PRO A 27 -14.73 5.17 1.18
N VAL A 28 -13.41 5.15 1.33
CA VAL A 28 -12.45 4.55 0.39
C VAL A 28 -11.91 3.23 0.94
N ILE A 29 -11.74 3.18 2.26
CA ILE A 29 -11.20 2.04 3.02
C ILE A 29 -12.18 1.74 4.14
N GLN A 30 -12.60 0.49 4.26
CA GLN A 30 -13.45 -0.01 5.33
C GLN A 30 -12.92 -1.39 5.74
N LEU A 31 -12.39 -1.52 6.94
CA LEU A 31 -11.70 -2.71 7.44
C LEU A 31 -12.14 -3.04 8.84
N ASP A 32 -12.29 -4.33 9.12
CA ASP A 32 -12.60 -4.89 10.44
C ASP A 32 -11.85 -6.21 10.67
N GLY A 33 -11.86 -6.67 11.91
CA GLY A 33 -11.25 -7.93 12.31
C GLY A 33 -12.25 -9.09 12.49
N LEU A 34 -13.51 -8.92 12.08
CA LEU A 34 -14.60 -9.87 12.40
C LEU A 34 -14.33 -11.30 11.91
N TYR A 35 -13.80 -11.44 10.71
CA TYR A 35 -13.48 -12.73 10.08
C TYR A 35 -11.98 -12.99 9.94
N GLY A 36 -11.14 -12.37 10.78
CA GLY A 36 -9.69 -12.43 10.69
C GLY A 36 -9.10 -11.41 9.69
N LEU A 37 -7.78 -11.38 9.61
CA LEU A 37 -7.08 -10.48 8.69
C LEU A 37 -7.09 -11.05 7.27
N GLN A 38 -7.76 -10.36 6.38
CA GLN A 38 -7.75 -10.70 4.96
C GLN A 38 -6.51 -10.05 4.29
N ILE A 39 -5.52 -10.83 3.95
CA ILE A 39 -4.25 -10.38 3.33
C ILE A 39 -4.45 -9.59 2.03
N LYS A 40 -5.61 -9.72 1.37
CA LYS A 40 -5.98 -8.91 0.20
C LYS A 40 -6.22 -7.44 0.56
N ASN A 41 -6.62 -7.17 1.81
CA ASN A 41 -6.98 -5.83 2.28
C ASN A 41 -5.88 -5.21 3.16
N PHE A 42 -5.03 -6.05 3.76
CA PHE A 42 -4.02 -5.62 4.72
C PHE A 42 -2.60 -5.86 4.24
N GLU A 43 -1.71 -4.96 4.62
CA GLU A 43 -0.26 -5.18 4.69
C GLU A 43 0.10 -5.46 6.14
N ILE A 44 0.84 -6.53 6.35
CA ILE A 44 1.29 -6.97 7.67
C ILE A 44 2.81 -6.97 7.68
N PHE A 45 3.40 -6.34 8.68
CA PHE A 45 4.84 -6.35 8.92
C PHE A 45 5.07 -6.67 10.39
N ASP A 46 5.78 -7.74 10.67
CA ASP A 46 6.13 -8.13 12.02
C ASP A 46 7.50 -8.80 12.07
N ALA A 47 8.20 -8.65 13.16
CA ALA A 47 9.48 -9.30 13.37
C ALA A 47 9.88 -9.30 14.86
N PHE A 48 10.95 -10.02 15.16
CA PHE A 48 11.60 -10.13 16.48
C PHE A 48 10.63 -10.52 17.60
N GLY A 49 9.65 -11.39 17.29
CA GLY A 49 8.65 -11.85 18.24
C GLY A 49 7.42 -10.96 18.39
N GLY A 50 7.39 -9.83 17.70
CA GLY A 50 6.17 -9.05 17.51
C GLY A 50 5.23 -9.74 16.51
N THR A 51 3.93 -9.43 16.55
CA THR A 51 2.93 -9.97 15.63
C THR A 51 1.85 -8.95 15.31
N ALA A 52 1.21 -9.14 14.16
CA ALA A 52 -0.04 -8.47 13.81
C ALA A 52 -1.07 -9.53 13.42
N ASP A 53 -2.15 -9.62 14.18
CA ASP A 53 -3.16 -10.67 14.08
C ASP A 53 -4.56 -10.17 14.47
N THR A 54 -5.50 -11.10 14.70
CA THR A 54 -6.80 -10.83 15.30
C THR A 54 -7.01 -11.66 16.55
N THR A 55 -7.68 -11.07 17.54
CA THR A 55 -8.12 -11.76 18.75
C THR A 55 -9.50 -11.24 19.16
N ASN A 56 -10.44 -12.14 19.41
CA ASN A 56 -11.82 -11.77 19.79
C ASN A 56 -12.44 -10.70 18.88
N THR A 57 -12.30 -10.87 17.57
CA THR A 57 -12.76 -9.91 16.53
C THR A 57 -12.02 -8.57 16.50
N LEU A 58 -11.05 -8.35 17.35
CA LEU A 58 -10.19 -7.17 17.36
C LEU A 58 -8.95 -7.42 16.48
N MET A 59 -8.62 -6.47 15.64
CA MET A 59 -7.30 -6.37 15.02
C MET A 59 -6.29 -5.99 16.09
N ARG A 60 -5.11 -6.62 16.08
CA ARG A 60 -4.11 -6.45 17.12
C ARG A 60 -2.70 -6.34 16.51
N CYS A 61 -1.93 -5.37 16.98
CA CYS A 61 -0.50 -5.27 16.78
C CYS A 61 0.19 -5.33 18.13
N GLN A 62 1.20 -6.18 18.27
CA GLN A 62 1.92 -6.34 19.54
C GLN A 62 3.42 -6.51 19.32
N THR A 63 4.21 -6.11 20.33
CA THR A 63 5.67 -6.13 20.27
C THR A 63 6.26 -7.50 20.61
N GLY A 64 5.51 -8.36 21.31
CA GLY A 64 6.15 -9.45 22.02
C GLY A 64 7.08 -8.93 23.12
N THR A 65 7.90 -9.82 23.67
CA THR A 65 8.80 -9.50 24.80
C THR A 65 10.26 -9.32 24.39
N ASN A 66 10.58 -9.46 23.10
CA ASN A 66 11.94 -9.37 22.58
C ASN A 66 12.34 -7.91 22.30
N LEU A 67 13.64 -7.63 22.33
CA LEU A 67 14.19 -6.37 21.88
C LEU A 67 13.82 -6.13 20.42
N TYR A 68 13.42 -4.88 20.10
CA TYR A 68 13.05 -4.43 18.77
C TYR A 68 11.89 -5.19 18.11
N GLY A 69 11.11 -5.95 18.90
CA GLY A 69 9.91 -6.59 18.42
C GLY A 69 8.88 -5.57 17.95
N TYR A 70 8.22 -5.84 16.83
CA TYR A 70 7.18 -4.96 16.31
C TYR A 70 6.09 -5.73 15.57
N GLY A 71 4.88 -5.16 15.59
CA GLY A 71 3.76 -5.55 14.76
C GLY A 71 3.13 -4.30 14.13
N VAL A 72 2.93 -4.34 12.83
CA VAL A 72 2.31 -3.27 12.03
C VAL A 72 1.24 -3.86 11.13
N LEU A 73 0.06 -3.30 11.20
CA LEU A 73 -1.08 -3.62 10.36
C LEU A 73 -1.60 -2.37 9.69
N ARG A 74 -1.65 -2.34 8.37
CA ARG A 74 -2.22 -1.20 7.65
C ARG A 74 -2.97 -1.64 6.40
N SER A 75 -3.84 -0.77 5.91
CA SER A 75 -4.56 -1.00 4.65
C SER A 75 -3.61 -1.12 3.46
N ARG A 76 -3.92 -1.98 2.49
CA ARG A 76 -3.20 -1.98 1.20
C ARG A 76 -3.50 -0.72 0.40
N ARG A 77 -4.76 -0.30 0.39
CA ARG A 77 -5.19 0.93 -0.25
C ARG A 77 -4.79 2.14 0.58
N ALA A 78 -4.53 3.25 -0.08
CA ALA A 78 -4.36 4.56 0.53
C ALA A 78 -5.64 5.40 0.37
N VAL A 79 -5.92 6.26 1.34
CA VAL A 79 -6.83 7.39 1.14
C VAL A 79 -6.04 8.42 0.33
N ARG A 80 -6.31 8.45 -0.96
CA ARG A 80 -5.59 9.28 -1.89
C ARG A 80 -6.06 10.73 -1.78
N TYR A 81 -5.10 11.64 -1.67
CA TYR A 81 -5.40 13.05 -1.69
C TYR A 81 -5.90 13.51 -3.07
N ARG A 82 -6.93 14.32 -3.04
CA ARG A 82 -7.47 15.04 -4.21
C ARG A 82 -7.51 16.53 -3.91
N PRO A 83 -6.94 17.38 -4.79
CA PRO A 83 -6.93 18.81 -4.56
C PRO A 83 -8.33 19.38 -4.29
N GLY A 84 -8.47 20.12 -3.18
CA GLY A 84 -9.76 20.68 -2.76
C GLY A 84 -10.65 19.79 -1.92
N GLN A 85 -10.30 18.52 -1.71
CA GLN A 85 -11.01 17.59 -0.83
C GLN A 85 -10.26 17.37 0.48
N GLY A 86 -10.99 17.17 1.57
CA GLY A 86 -10.43 16.71 2.84
C GLY A 86 -10.35 15.19 2.88
N ALA A 87 -9.51 14.66 3.78
CA ALA A 87 -9.49 13.25 4.11
C ALA A 87 -9.81 13.04 5.59
N LEU A 88 -10.40 11.88 5.89
CA LEU A 88 -10.87 11.52 7.21
C LEU A 88 -10.48 10.07 7.53
N ALA A 89 -9.86 9.85 8.69
CA ALA A 89 -9.78 8.53 9.33
C ALA A 89 -10.74 8.48 10.51
N ARG A 90 -11.49 7.38 10.65
CA ARG A 90 -12.23 7.05 11.87
C ARG A 90 -11.93 5.61 12.23
N PHE A 91 -11.52 5.37 13.47
CA PHE A 91 -11.09 4.06 13.92
C PHE A 91 -11.28 3.90 15.41
N THR A 92 -11.41 2.65 15.86
CA THR A 92 -11.31 2.34 17.29
C THR A 92 -9.89 1.97 17.64
N ALA A 93 -9.40 2.39 18.82
CA ALA A 93 -8.14 1.94 19.35
C ALA A 93 -8.17 1.86 20.89
N ALA A 94 -7.43 0.86 21.40
CA ALA A 94 -7.04 0.74 22.80
C ALA A 94 -5.54 0.45 22.86
N PHE A 95 -4.89 0.96 23.90
CA PHE A 95 -3.44 0.92 24.07
C PHE A 95 -3.08 0.26 25.40
N THR A 96 -1.83 -0.16 25.53
CA THR A 96 -1.26 -0.68 26.78
C THR A 96 -0.68 0.47 27.60
N GLU A 97 -1.04 0.53 28.87
CA GLU A 97 -0.47 1.47 29.84
C GLU A 97 0.32 0.72 30.94
N SER A 98 1.34 1.36 31.47
CA SER A 98 2.09 0.90 32.63
C SER A 98 1.43 1.35 33.96
N ALA A 99 0.75 2.51 33.90
CA ALA A 99 -0.08 3.10 34.94
C ALA A 99 -1.15 3.98 34.29
N PRO A 100 -2.25 4.36 34.96
CA PRO A 100 -3.31 5.17 34.38
C PRO A 100 -2.77 6.45 33.74
N GLY A 101 -3.00 6.60 32.41
CA GLY A 101 -2.53 7.73 31.60
C GLY A 101 -1.03 7.69 31.24
N VAL A 102 -0.32 6.63 31.59
CA VAL A 102 1.13 6.51 31.35
C VAL A 102 1.40 5.28 30.48
N GLY A 103 1.98 5.49 29.31
CA GLY A 103 2.39 4.42 28.42
C GLY A 103 3.60 3.62 28.97
N VAL A 104 4.18 2.80 28.14
CA VAL A 104 5.30 1.93 28.50
C VAL A 104 6.60 2.49 27.96
N SER A 105 7.53 2.84 28.83
CA SER A 105 8.84 3.39 28.46
C SER A 105 9.61 2.43 27.56
N GLY A 106 10.24 2.97 26.50
CA GLY A 106 10.98 2.19 25.50
C GLY A 106 10.12 1.52 24.42
N TYR A 107 8.82 1.84 24.37
CA TYR A 107 7.89 1.33 23.37
C TYR A 107 7.12 2.47 22.69
N THR A 108 6.61 2.23 21.50
CA THR A 108 5.67 3.13 20.82
C THR A 108 4.42 2.38 20.40
N GLN A 109 3.27 3.04 20.50
CA GLN A 109 1.95 2.51 20.21
C GLN A 109 1.18 3.55 19.44
N ARG A 110 0.75 3.25 18.22
CA ARG A 110 0.20 4.26 17.30
C ARG A 110 -0.94 3.73 16.47
N ALA A 111 -1.95 4.57 16.23
CA ALA A 111 -3.11 4.28 15.40
C ALA A 111 -3.46 5.49 14.53
N GLY A 112 -3.90 5.29 13.30
CA GLY A 112 -4.32 6.35 12.40
C GLY A 112 -3.76 6.22 11.00
N PHE A 113 -3.52 7.33 10.35
CA PHE A 113 -2.97 7.40 9.00
C PHE A 113 -1.45 7.32 8.99
N PHE A 114 -0.89 6.42 8.18
CA PHE A 114 0.55 6.39 7.96
C PHE A 114 0.96 5.61 6.72
N THR A 115 2.13 5.96 6.22
CA THR A 115 2.95 5.18 5.28
C THR A 115 4.28 4.89 5.94
N GLN A 116 5.27 4.47 5.20
CA GLN A 116 6.63 4.33 5.70
C GLN A 116 7.29 5.69 5.99
N GLU A 117 6.92 6.73 5.24
CA GLU A 117 7.58 8.04 5.27
C GLU A 117 6.77 9.13 5.98
N GLN A 118 5.47 8.96 6.12
CA GLN A 118 4.54 9.99 6.58
C GLN A 118 3.55 9.41 7.58
N ALA A 119 3.16 10.17 8.59
CA ALA A 119 2.10 9.76 9.52
C ALA A 119 1.31 10.93 10.10
N LEU A 120 0.02 10.66 10.36
CA LEU A 120 -0.88 11.39 11.23
C LEU A 120 -1.51 10.36 12.16
N GLN A 121 -1.03 10.25 13.38
CA GLN A 121 -1.40 9.17 14.31
C GLN A 121 -1.69 9.69 15.71
N ILE A 122 -2.39 8.86 16.48
CA ILE A 122 -2.68 9.06 17.90
C ILE A 122 -2.08 7.87 18.63
N GLY A 123 -1.54 8.09 19.82
CA GLY A 123 -1.02 7.00 20.65
C GLY A 123 0.05 7.43 21.64
N PHE A 124 0.93 6.50 22.00
CA PHE A 124 1.99 6.72 22.96
C PHE A 124 3.37 6.82 22.32
N ASP A 125 4.13 7.80 22.76
CA ASP A 125 5.58 7.92 22.57
C ASP A 125 6.26 7.60 23.90
N GLY A 126 6.59 6.35 24.11
CA GLY A 126 7.00 5.89 25.42
C GLY A 126 5.89 6.06 26.45
N GLU A 127 6.12 6.88 27.46
CA GLU A 127 5.19 7.13 28.57
C GLU A 127 4.10 8.15 28.24
N ASN A 128 4.25 8.95 27.19
CA ASN A 128 3.39 10.10 26.92
C ASN A 128 2.35 9.80 25.84
N PHE A 129 1.08 10.04 26.14
CA PHE A 129 0.00 10.03 25.15
C PHE A 129 0.01 11.33 24.35
N GLY A 130 -0.24 11.21 23.04
CA GLY A 130 -0.25 12.39 22.15
C GLY A 130 -0.68 12.08 20.73
N ILE A 131 -0.49 13.07 19.89
CA ILE A 131 -0.62 12.98 18.44
C ILE A 131 0.75 13.12 17.78
N LEU A 132 0.94 12.38 16.70
CA LEU A 132 2.14 12.40 15.89
C LEU A 132 1.84 12.94 14.51
N ARG A 133 2.60 13.94 14.07
CA ARG A 133 2.80 14.28 12.67
C ARG A 133 4.24 13.95 12.28
N GLN A 134 4.40 12.93 11.43
CA GLN A 134 5.69 12.50 10.89
C GLN A 134 5.82 12.96 9.45
N ASN A 135 6.91 13.62 9.12
CA ASN A 135 7.23 14.14 7.79
C ASN A 135 8.73 14.11 7.52
N GLY A 136 9.11 14.28 6.25
CA GLY A 136 10.51 14.41 5.84
C GLY A 136 11.32 13.12 5.82
N GLY A 137 10.78 12.01 6.36
CA GLY A 137 11.40 10.69 6.25
C GLY A 137 11.40 10.21 4.81
N LYS A 138 12.53 9.64 4.37
CA LYS A 138 12.68 9.03 3.04
C LYS A 138 13.24 7.62 3.17
N ALA A 139 12.60 6.68 2.50
CA ALA A 139 13.17 5.37 2.27
C ALA A 139 14.24 5.48 1.17
N HIS A 140 15.32 4.72 1.28
CA HIS A 140 16.33 4.68 0.23
C HIS A 140 15.82 3.86 -0.96
N ILE A 141 15.98 4.38 -2.17
CA ILE A 141 15.67 3.67 -3.41
C ILE A 141 16.95 3.57 -4.23
N GLU A 142 17.40 2.34 -4.42
CA GLU A 142 18.54 2.00 -5.27
C GLU A 142 18.05 1.28 -6.53
N THR A 143 18.59 1.64 -7.67
CA THR A 143 18.29 1.01 -8.96
C THR A 143 19.52 0.28 -9.47
N LEU A 144 19.37 -1.00 -9.79
CA LEU A 144 20.36 -1.79 -10.53
C LEU A 144 19.88 -1.87 -12.00
N THR A 145 20.72 -1.41 -12.91
CA THR A 145 20.51 -1.56 -14.34
C THR A 145 21.46 -2.63 -14.88
N ILE A 146 20.89 -3.74 -15.36
CA ILE A 146 21.64 -4.80 -16.05
C ILE A 146 21.84 -4.36 -17.49
N THR A 147 23.08 -4.31 -17.92
CA THR A 147 23.46 -3.93 -19.30
C THR A 147 23.84 -5.11 -20.17
N THR A 148 24.19 -6.24 -19.53
CA THR A 148 24.47 -7.52 -20.21
C THR A 148 23.91 -8.66 -19.38
N GLY A 149 23.13 -9.56 -19.98
CA GLY A 149 22.59 -10.74 -19.31
C GLY A 149 23.66 -11.79 -19.01
N ALA A 150 23.36 -12.74 -18.12
CA ALA A 150 24.26 -13.82 -17.73
C ALA A 150 24.36 -14.84 -18.86
N THR A 151 25.53 -14.97 -19.50
CA THR A 151 25.77 -15.99 -20.55
C THR A 151 26.21 -17.34 -20.00
N VAL A 152 26.59 -17.38 -18.73
CA VAL A 152 26.99 -18.58 -17.99
C VAL A 152 26.15 -18.67 -16.71
N ALA A 153 25.55 -19.83 -16.45
CA ALA A 153 24.82 -20.09 -15.21
C ALA A 153 25.82 -20.14 -14.03
N SER A 154 25.70 -19.21 -13.11
CA SER A 154 26.51 -19.08 -11.89
C SER A 154 25.87 -18.04 -10.97
N ASN A 155 26.64 -17.52 -10.02
CA ASN A 155 26.18 -16.50 -9.09
C ASN A 155 26.61 -15.11 -9.51
N VAL A 156 25.71 -14.14 -9.37
CA VAL A 156 26.02 -12.72 -9.33
C VAL A 156 26.04 -12.24 -7.89
N THR A 157 26.73 -11.13 -7.63
CA THR A 157 26.74 -10.49 -6.31
C THR A 157 26.08 -9.12 -6.40
N VAL A 158 25.05 -8.90 -5.60
CA VAL A 158 24.40 -7.59 -5.41
C VAL A 158 24.73 -7.12 -4.00
N THR A 159 25.38 -5.97 -3.88
CA THR A 159 25.71 -5.36 -2.58
C THR A 159 24.75 -4.21 -2.33
N LEU A 160 24.02 -4.26 -1.21
CA LEU A 160 23.12 -3.20 -0.78
C LEU A 160 23.49 -2.77 0.64
N ASN A 161 23.88 -1.51 0.81
CA ASN A 161 24.25 -0.91 2.09
C ASN A 161 25.31 -1.75 2.85
N ASN A 162 26.41 -2.10 2.18
CA ASN A 162 27.53 -2.96 2.64
C ASN A 162 27.19 -4.45 2.82
N THR A 163 25.95 -4.89 2.61
CA THR A 163 25.60 -6.31 2.67
C THR A 163 25.64 -6.92 1.28
N ALA A 164 26.52 -7.89 1.08
CA ALA A 164 26.64 -8.62 -0.18
C ALA A 164 25.69 -9.82 -0.21
N TYR A 165 24.91 -9.92 -1.26
CA TYR A 165 23.96 -11.00 -1.52
C TYR A 165 24.42 -11.79 -2.74
N THR A 166 24.56 -13.11 -2.57
CA THR A 166 24.92 -14.02 -3.65
C THR A 166 23.63 -14.60 -4.27
N VAL A 167 23.40 -14.25 -5.52
CA VAL A 167 22.16 -14.58 -6.23
C VAL A 167 22.46 -15.53 -7.39
N PRO A 168 21.90 -16.76 -7.42
CA PRO A 168 22.05 -17.66 -8.55
C PRO A 168 21.25 -17.13 -9.75
N VAL A 169 21.87 -17.19 -10.93
CA VAL A 169 21.23 -16.82 -12.20
C VAL A 169 21.48 -17.89 -13.25
N SER A 170 20.52 -18.10 -14.14
CA SER A 170 20.62 -19.02 -15.26
C SER A 170 21.41 -18.39 -16.43
N ALA A 171 21.88 -19.24 -17.36
CA ALA A 171 22.51 -18.77 -18.57
C ALA A 171 21.45 -18.20 -19.54
N SER A 172 21.43 -16.87 -19.68
CA SER A 172 20.60 -16.16 -20.65
C SER A 172 21.23 -14.83 -21.03
N SER A 173 21.45 -14.61 -22.31
CA SER A 173 21.89 -13.28 -22.79
C SER A 173 20.83 -12.18 -22.66
N ASN A 174 19.58 -12.56 -22.35
CA ASN A 174 18.51 -11.61 -22.12
C ASN A 174 18.65 -10.96 -20.74
N LEU A 175 18.97 -9.67 -20.72
CA LEU A 175 19.18 -8.90 -19.51
C LEU A 175 17.91 -8.85 -18.61
N SER A 176 16.71 -8.92 -19.21
CA SER A 176 15.45 -8.92 -18.45
C SER A 176 15.26 -10.22 -17.65
N ILE A 177 15.78 -11.34 -18.11
CA ILE A 177 15.76 -12.61 -17.35
C ILE A 177 16.69 -12.51 -16.14
N THR A 178 17.92 -12.03 -16.32
CA THR A 178 18.84 -11.80 -15.18
C THR A 178 18.24 -10.86 -14.13
N ALA A 179 17.61 -9.77 -14.56
CA ALA A 179 16.94 -8.83 -13.65
C ALA A 179 15.77 -9.49 -12.90
N ALA A 180 14.96 -10.29 -13.60
CA ALA A 180 13.82 -11.00 -13.03
C ALA A 180 14.25 -12.06 -12.01
N GLU A 181 15.32 -12.83 -12.29
CA GLU A 181 15.88 -13.82 -11.36
C GLU A 181 16.43 -13.16 -10.10
N ILE A 182 17.14 -12.03 -10.23
CA ILE A 182 17.58 -11.24 -9.07
C ILE A 182 16.37 -10.81 -8.24
N SER A 183 15.36 -10.27 -8.87
CA SER A 183 14.13 -9.82 -8.18
C SER A 183 13.41 -10.98 -7.47
N SER A 184 13.24 -12.11 -8.13
CA SER A 184 12.60 -13.30 -7.56
C SER A 184 13.36 -13.81 -6.35
N TRP A 185 14.70 -13.89 -6.46
CA TRP A 185 15.54 -14.33 -5.35
C TRP A 185 15.41 -13.42 -4.12
N PHE A 186 15.46 -12.10 -4.33
CA PHE A 186 15.32 -11.14 -3.22
C PHE A 186 13.93 -11.22 -2.57
N LYS A 187 12.86 -11.32 -3.35
CA LYS A 187 11.49 -11.49 -2.83
C LYS A 187 11.35 -12.72 -1.92
N ALA A 188 12.05 -13.80 -2.26
CA ALA A 188 12.01 -15.06 -1.50
C ALA A 188 12.92 -15.05 -0.26
N ASN A 189 14.03 -14.30 -0.28
CA ASN A 189 15.10 -14.46 0.71
C ASN A 189 15.37 -13.22 1.58
N GLN A 190 14.82 -12.05 1.23
CA GLN A 190 15.15 -10.80 1.92
C GLN A 190 13.90 -9.99 2.27
N SER A 191 13.85 -9.49 3.50
CA SER A 191 12.77 -8.63 4.00
C SER A 191 13.18 -7.17 4.22
N ALA A 192 14.48 -6.87 4.17
CA ALA A 192 14.99 -5.50 4.36
C ALA A 192 14.75 -4.57 3.16
N TRP A 193 14.42 -5.15 2.01
CA TRP A 193 14.19 -4.46 0.76
C TRP A 193 12.92 -4.97 0.09
N THR A 194 12.07 -4.08 -0.36
CA THR A 194 10.96 -4.38 -1.27
C THR A 194 11.46 -4.19 -2.70
N ILE A 195 11.19 -5.15 -3.59
CA ILE A 195 11.81 -5.21 -4.90
C ILE A 195 10.75 -5.26 -6.01
N GLU A 196 11.01 -4.52 -7.07
CA GLU A 196 10.36 -4.70 -8.36
C GLU A 196 11.40 -4.80 -9.47
N HIS A 197 10.99 -5.33 -10.63
CA HIS A 197 11.83 -5.31 -11.83
C HIS A 197 11.00 -5.06 -13.07
N CYS A 198 11.63 -4.51 -14.09
CA CYS A 198 11.07 -4.38 -15.42
C CYS A 198 12.20 -4.26 -16.44
N ASP A 199 12.07 -4.98 -17.56
CA ASP A 199 13.17 -5.10 -18.52
C ASP A 199 14.48 -5.50 -17.82
N GLY A 200 15.56 -4.78 -18.01
CA GLY A 200 16.84 -5.00 -17.34
C GLY A 200 17.04 -4.20 -16.05
N VAL A 201 16.00 -3.62 -15.48
CA VAL A 201 16.07 -2.75 -14.30
C VAL A 201 15.48 -3.43 -13.09
N VAL A 202 16.17 -3.35 -11.94
CA VAL A 202 15.68 -3.80 -10.63
C VAL A 202 15.71 -2.63 -9.68
N ASN A 203 14.57 -2.29 -9.08
CA ASN A 203 14.47 -1.28 -8.04
C ASN A 203 14.42 -1.94 -6.66
N PHE A 204 15.25 -1.46 -5.75
CA PHE A 204 15.30 -1.86 -4.34
C PHE A 204 14.84 -0.70 -3.47
N LEU A 205 13.68 -0.83 -2.85
CA LEU A 205 13.14 0.10 -1.88
C LEU A 205 13.45 -0.41 -0.47
N SER A 206 14.19 0.34 0.31
CA SER A 206 14.44 0.01 1.71
C SER A 206 13.14 -0.05 2.51
N THR A 207 12.94 -1.08 3.31
CA THR A 207 11.76 -1.20 4.19
C THR A 207 11.80 -0.27 5.40
N SER A 208 12.93 0.39 5.65
CA SER A 208 13.07 1.43 6.68
C SER A 208 13.54 2.75 6.08
N ILE A 209 13.03 3.86 6.62
CA ILE A 209 13.54 5.21 6.33
C ILE A 209 14.91 5.42 6.94
N GLY A 210 15.55 6.53 6.56
CA GLY A 210 16.86 6.93 7.08
C GLY A 210 18.02 6.66 6.13
N VAL A 211 19.14 7.26 6.45
CA VAL A 211 20.35 7.24 5.63
C VAL A 211 20.88 5.81 5.46
N LYS A 212 21.17 5.43 4.24
CA LYS A 212 21.90 4.21 3.87
C LYS A 212 23.25 4.61 3.30
N ALA A 213 24.25 4.77 4.19
CA ALA A 213 25.57 5.29 3.83
C ALA A 213 26.56 4.22 3.34
N GLY A 214 26.14 2.97 3.25
CA GLY A 214 26.98 1.86 2.82
C GLY A 214 27.15 1.80 1.30
N THR A 215 27.98 0.87 0.85
CA THR A 215 28.27 0.61 -0.56
C THR A 215 27.07 -0.06 -1.23
N PHE A 216 26.79 0.37 -2.46
CA PHE A 216 25.89 -0.28 -3.41
C PHE A 216 26.69 -0.65 -4.64
N SER A 217 26.61 -1.91 -5.07
CA SER A 217 27.36 -2.38 -6.24
C SER A 217 26.78 -3.66 -6.82
N PHE A 218 27.16 -3.93 -8.06
CA PHE A 218 26.84 -5.17 -8.76
C PHE A 218 28.12 -5.80 -9.31
N SER A 219 28.22 -7.13 -9.20
CA SER A 219 29.30 -7.90 -9.82
C SER A 219 28.71 -9.16 -10.47
N GLY A 220 28.94 -9.31 -11.76
CA GLY A 220 28.52 -10.47 -12.51
C GLY A 220 29.34 -11.74 -12.22
N GLY A 221 30.52 -11.62 -11.58
CA GLY A 221 31.38 -12.76 -11.32
C GLY A 221 31.75 -13.51 -12.60
N THR A 222 31.54 -14.84 -12.60
CA THR A 222 31.81 -15.72 -13.75
C THR A 222 30.64 -15.80 -14.74
N THR A 223 29.52 -15.12 -14.49
CA THR A 223 28.32 -15.18 -15.35
C THR A 223 28.43 -14.37 -16.62
N ASN A 224 29.43 -13.50 -16.75
CA ASN A 224 29.58 -12.42 -17.74
C ASN A 224 28.46 -11.37 -17.71
N ALA A 225 27.58 -11.38 -16.73
CA ALA A 225 26.61 -10.33 -16.55
C ALA A 225 27.29 -9.02 -16.19
N ALA A 226 26.78 -7.92 -16.73
CA ALA A 226 27.25 -6.56 -16.40
C ALA A 226 26.07 -5.66 -16.03
N GLY A 227 26.34 -4.72 -15.14
CA GLY A 227 25.34 -3.75 -14.70
C GLY A 227 25.95 -2.70 -13.78
N SER A 228 25.17 -1.72 -13.43
CA SER A 228 25.56 -0.64 -12.49
C SER A 228 24.40 -0.28 -11.58
N THR A 229 24.74 0.17 -10.39
CA THR A 229 23.77 0.70 -9.42
C THR A 229 23.73 2.22 -9.46
N SER A 230 22.59 2.78 -9.10
CA SER A 230 22.36 4.22 -9.00
C SER A 230 21.30 4.52 -7.95
N THR A 231 21.61 5.42 -7.03
CA THR A 231 20.64 5.91 -6.05
C THR A 231 19.68 6.90 -6.71
N ILE A 232 18.38 6.59 -6.73
CA ILE A 232 17.35 7.48 -7.25
C ILE A 232 16.63 8.27 -6.16
N GLN A 233 16.62 7.76 -4.93
CA GLN A 233 16.20 8.49 -3.74
C GLN A 233 17.10 8.13 -2.57
N ALA A 234 17.84 9.11 -2.05
CA ALA A 234 18.59 8.92 -0.83
C ALA A 234 17.65 8.79 0.37
N GLY A 235 17.95 7.88 1.27
CA GLY A 235 17.25 7.78 2.54
C GLY A 235 17.49 8.99 3.43
N ASN A 236 16.46 9.42 4.15
CA ASN A 236 16.53 10.52 5.11
C ASN A 236 15.78 10.15 6.39
N PRO A 237 16.29 10.55 7.58
CA PRO A 237 15.52 10.37 8.80
C PRO A 237 14.25 11.22 8.79
N ASP A 238 13.25 10.77 9.53
CA ASP A 238 12.01 11.50 9.71
C ASP A 238 12.15 12.64 10.74
N THR A 239 11.18 13.55 10.69
CA THR A 239 10.91 14.52 11.74
C THR A 239 9.61 14.11 12.41
N ASN A 240 9.70 13.67 13.66
CA ASN A 240 8.55 13.30 14.50
C ASN A 240 8.13 14.51 15.33
N ASN A 241 7.01 15.12 14.95
CA ASN A 241 6.42 16.20 15.70
C ASN A 241 5.31 15.64 16.60
N TRP A 242 5.65 15.41 17.86
CA TRP A 242 4.69 14.98 18.87
C TRP A 242 4.08 16.18 19.58
N VAL A 243 2.77 16.17 19.71
CA VAL A 243 2.04 17.06 20.62
C VAL A 243 1.41 16.19 21.68
N TYR A 244 1.94 16.26 22.90
CA TYR A 244 1.47 15.45 24.03
C TYR A 244 0.16 15.98 24.60
N GLN A 245 -0.60 15.12 25.26
CA GLN A 245 -1.93 15.40 25.82
C GLN A 245 -1.98 16.70 26.66
N SER A 246 -0.96 16.95 27.47
CA SER A 246 -0.85 18.18 28.26
C SER A 246 -0.84 19.48 27.43
N ASN A 247 -0.47 19.37 26.15
CA ASN A 247 -0.35 20.48 25.20
C ASN A 247 -1.50 20.53 24.19
N PHE A 248 -2.53 19.70 24.33
CA PHE A 248 -3.71 19.80 23.47
C PHE A 248 -4.37 21.17 23.64
N ASN A 249 -4.70 21.81 22.52
CA ASN A 249 -5.07 23.23 22.49
C ASN A 249 -6.58 23.49 22.56
N ILE A 250 -7.43 22.45 22.53
CA ILE A 250 -8.89 22.59 22.64
C ILE A 250 -9.38 21.90 23.89
N ASP A 251 -9.07 20.60 24.06
CA ASP A 251 -9.45 19.80 25.23
C ASP A 251 -8.32 18.85 25.61
N LYS A 252 -7.83 18.94 26.81
CA LYS A 252 -6.73 18.09 27.29
C LYS A 252 -7.16 16.65 27.58
N LEU A 253 -8.45 16.38 27.58
CA LEU A 253 -9.00 15.06 27.93
C LEU A 253 -8.52 14.54 29.30
N ASP A 254 -8.31 15.44 30.24
CA ASP A 254 -7.87 15.19 31.63
C ASP A 254 -8.95 15.55 32.66
N GLY A 255 -10.17 15.77 32.19
CA GLY A 255 -11.31 16.21 33.00
C GLY A 255 -11.39 17.72 33.21
N THR A 256 -10.35 18.49 32.84
CA THR A 256 -10.33 19.96 33.03
C THR A 256 -10.75 20.73 31.77
N GLY A 257 -10.84 20.05 30.63
CA GLY A 257 -11.22 20.65 29.35
C GLY A 257 -12.72 20.89 29.23
N PRO A 258 -13.15 21.54 28.12
CA PRO A 258 -14.56 21.92 27.90
C PRO A 258 -15.54 20.75 27.90
N SER A 259 -15.10 19.54 27.51
CA SER A 259 -15.96 18.35 27.51
C SER A 259 -16.13 17.72 28.89
N GLY A 260 -15.22 18.01 29.82
CA GLY A 260 -15.12 17.32 31.10
C GLY A 260 -14.69 15.84 30.99
N MET A 261 -14.34 15.37 29.81
CA MET A 261 -13.92 13.99 29.57
C MET A 261 -12.51 13.74 30.12
N THR A 262 -12.33 12.60 30.80
CA THR A 262 -11.01 12.06 31.12
C THR A 262 -10.77 10.84 30.24
N LEU A 263 -9.67 10.83 29.50
CA LEU A 263 -9.29 9.72 28.61
C LEU A 263 -8.80 8.54 29.44
N ASP A 264 -9.36 7.36 29.18
CA ASP A 264 -8.79 6.06 29.53
C ASP A 264 -8.36 5.38 28.22
N ALA A 265 -7.08 5.47 27.90
CA ALA A 265 -6.56 4.94 26.63
C ALA A 265 -6.51 3.40 26.59
N THR A 266 -6.71 2.71 27.74
CA THR A 266 -6.80 1.24 27.80
C THR A 266 -8.13 0.70 27.28
N LYS A 267 -9.14 1.56 27.11
CA LYS A 267 -10.44 1.21 26.59
C LYS A 267 -10.52 1.42 25.08
N LEU A 268 -11.43 0.70 24.44
CA LEU A 268 -11.73 0.97 23.03
C LEU A 268 -12.40 2.34 22.92
N ASN A 269 -11.65 3.31 22.42
CA ASN A 269 -12.16 4.63 22.08
C ASN A 269 -12.32 4.79 20.58
N VAL A 270 -13.29 5.59 20.15
CA VAL A 270 -13.47 5.96 18.75
C VAL A 270 -12.71 7.27 18.49
N TYR A 271 -11.69 7.20 17.67
CA TYR A 271 -10.89 8.35 17.28
C TYR A 271 -11.19 8.80 15.86
N GLN A 272 -10.98 10.08 15.59
CA GLN A 272 -11.09 10.65 14.26
C GLN A 272 -9.94 11.62 13.98
N ILE A 273 -9.41 11.53 12.75
CA ILE A 273 -8.40 12.45 12.22
C ILE A 273 -8.95 13.04 10.93
N ASN A 274 -9.07 14.35 10.86
CA ASN A 274 -9.42 15.08 9.64
C ASN A 274 -8.24 15.88 9.18
N PHE A 275 -7.94 15.87 7.89
CA PHE A 275 -6.94 16.77 7.36
C PHE A 275 -7.33 17.34 5.99
N ARG A 276 -6.99 18.61 5.79
CA ARG A 276 -7.03 19.29 4.50
C ARG A 276 -5.60 19.54 4.09
N TRP A 277 -5.18 18.91 3.01
CA TRP A 277 -3.78 19.08 2.66
C TRP A 277 -3.54 20.45 2.01
N LEU A 278 -3.82 20.66 0.73
CA LEU A 278 -3.38 21.86 -0.03
C LEU A 278 -1.95 22.35 0.34
N GLY A 279 -1.17 21.46 0.98
CA GLY A 279 0.17 21.73 1.50
C GLY A 279 0.22 22.38 2.88
N ALA A 280 -0.76 23.19 3.25
CA ALA A 280 -0.76 24.00 4.47
C ALA A 280 -2.14 24.03 5.18
N GLY A 281 -3.01 23.08 4.90
CA GLY A 281 -4.33 23.03 5.51
C GLY A 281 -4.29 22.58 6.98
N GLU A 282 -5.39 22.72 7.66
CA GLU A 282 -5.55 22.38 9.07
C GLU A 282 -5.63 20.86 9.28
N LEU A 283 -5.02 20.38 10.37
CA LEU A 283 -5.16 19.02 10.89
C LEU A 283 -6.01 19.05 12.15
N ARG A 284 -6.97 18.12 12.28
CA ARG A 284 -7.90 18.05 13.42
C ARG A 284 -7.96 16.65 13.98
N PHE A 285 -7.87 16.56 15.29
CA PHE A 285 -7.92 15.30 16.02
C PHE A 285 -9.11 15.30 16.97
N ALA A 286 -9.91 14.23 16.93
CA ALA A 286 -11.12 14.11 17.73
C ALA A 286 -11.29 12.72 18.34
N ILE A 287 -12.09 12.64 19.39
CA ILE A 287 -12.49 11.42 20.09
C ILE A 287 -13.99 11.47 20.38
N GLU A 288 -14.66 10.33 20.41
CA GLU A 288 -16.07 10.25 20.81
C GLU A 288 -16.24 10.43 22.32
N ASN A 289 -17.15 11.30 22.70
CA ASN A 289 -17.55 11.50 24.09
C ASN A 289 -18.48 10.36 24.53
N PRO A 290 -18.10 9.51 25.50
CA PRO A 290 -18.93 8.40 25.95
C PRO A 290 -20.23 8.84 26.62
N ALA A 291 -20.34 10.09 27.04
CA ALA A 291 -21.53 10.62 27.70
C ALA A 291 -22.71 10.88 26.74
N ASN A 292 -22.42 11.21 25.47
CA ASN A 292 -23.46 11.62 24.51
C ASN A 292 -23.23 11.15 23.06
N GLY A 293 -22.08 10.55 22.75
CA GLY A 293 -21.71 10.09 21.43
C GLY A 293 -21.21 11.17 20.47
N ASP A 294 -21.04 12.41 20.94
CA ASP A 294 -20.51 13.50 20.13
C ASP A 294 -19.01 13.37 19.90
N MET A 295 -18.53 13.77 18.72
CA MET A 295 -17.09 13.87 18.45
C MET A 295 -16.52 15.17 19.06
N ILE A 296 -15.63 15.02 20.04
CA ILE A 296 -14.89 16.11 20.66
C ILE A 296 -13.60 16.33 19.90
N PHE A 297 -13.43 17.49 19.27
CA PHE A 297 -12.11 17.88 18.78
C PHE A 297 -11.26 18.29 19.98
N PHE A 298 -10.15 17.60 20.19
CA PHE A 298 -9.27 17.87 21.33
C PHE A 298 -8.00 18.61 20.93
N HIS A 299 -7.60 18.55 19.64
CA HIS A 299 -6.45 19.29 19.13
C HIS A 299 -6.63 19.69 17.67
N HIS A 300 -6.24 20.94 17.35
CA HIS A 300 -6.09 21.44 16.00
C HIS A 300 -4.64 21.88 15.77
N GLU A 301 -4.04 21.42 14.68
CA GLU A 301 -2.76 21.94 14.21
C GLU A 301 -3.02 22.90 13.06
N HIS A 302 -2.80 24.20 13.31
CA HIS A 302 -2.88 25.25 12.30
C HIS A 302 -1.52 25.39 11.62
N TYR A 303 -1.50 25.35 10.31
CA TYR A 303 -0.28 25.34 9.54
C TYR A 303 -0.15 26.51 8.57
N SER A 304 -1.27 26.97 8.00
CA SER A 304 -1.30 28.09 7.05
C SER A 304 -0.88 29.39 7.70
N ASN A 305 -0.16 30.23 6.93
CA ASN A 305 0.41 31.50 7.37
C ASN A 305 1.46 31.38 8.51
N GLN A 306 2.01 30.18 8.74
CA GLN A 306 3.00 29.94 9.78
C GLN A 306 4.26 29.24 9.25
N ASN A 307 4.14 28.51 8.15
CA ASN A 307 5.21 27.68 7.58
C ASN A 307 5.38 27.95 6.09
N ILE A 308 6.59 27.70 5.59
CA ILE A 308 6.93 27.82 4.17
C ILE A 308 6.94 26.46 3.45
N ASP A 309 6.98 25.37 4.21
CA ASP A 309 7.00 23.98 3.72
C ASP A 309 5.64 23.34 3.88
N VAL A 310 5.40 22.21 3.19
CA VAL A 310 4.19 21.43 3.34
C VAL A 310 4.22 20.60 4.64
N HIS A 311 3.05 20.39 5.27
CA HIS A 311 3.00 19.60 6.51
C HIS A 311 3.16 18.09 6.30
N LEU A 312 2.94 17.58 5.09
CA LEU A 312 3.22 16.22 4.65
C LEU A 312 3.73 16.27 3.21
N ASP A 313 4.81 15.58 2.89
CA ASP A 313 5.35 15.51 1.53
C ASP A 313 4.44 14.72 0.58
N ASN A 314 3.80 13.68 1.11
CA ASN A 314 2.82 12.87 0.39
C ASN A 314 1.57 12.65 1.26
N PRO A 315 0.44 13.29 0.92
CA PRO A 315 -0.80 13.21 1.69
C PRO A 315 -1.65 11.96 1.39
N SER A 316 -1.19 11.07 0.51
CA SER A 316 -1.87 9.80 0.24
C SER A 316 -1.46 8.76 1.28
N LEU A 317 -2.31 8.57 2.29
CA LEU A 317 -1.99 7.81 3.49
C LEU A 317 -2.82 6.53 3.59
N LYS A 318 -2.21 5.50 4.16
CA LYS A 318 -2.87 4.25 4.58
C LYS A 318 -3.35 4.39 6.02
N ILE A 319 -4.35 3.60 6.41
CA ILE A 319 -4.85 3.58 7.79
C ILE A 319 -4.45 2.29 8.47
N GLY A 320 -4.12 2.33 9.76
CA GLY A 320 -3.72 1.13 10.49
C GLY A 320 -3.25 1.35 11.93
N TYR A 321 -2.61 0.31 12.47
CA TYR A 321 -2.06 0.24 13.81
C TYR A 321 -0.59 -0.15 13.76
N ALA A 322 0.18 0.31 14.73
CA ALA A 322 1.58 -0.06 14.91
C ALA A 322 1.95 -0.13 16.39
N ALA A 323 2.63 -1.19 16.77
CA ALA A 323 3.29 -1.32 18.08
C ALA A 323 4.75 -1.71 17.85
N ALA A 324 5.70 -1.04 18.48
CA ALA A 324 7.11 -1.33 18.31
C ALA A 324 7.91 -1.09 19.60
N SER A 325 8.86 -1.98 19.86
CA SER A 325 9.89 -1.79 20.89
C SER A 325 11.04 -0.96 20.31
N LEU A 326 11.39 0.11 20.99
CA LEU A 326 12.53 0.99 20.68
C LEU A 326 13.78 0.63 21.51
N GLY A 327 13.85 -0.59 22.03
CA GLY A 327 14.90 -1.06 22.93
C GLY A 327 14.37 -1.55 24.29
N GLY A 328 13.05 -1.54 24.49
CA GLY A 328 12.40 -2.19 25.62
C GLY A 328 12.37 -3.72 25.45
N SER A 329 12.45 -4.45 26.55
CA SER A 329 12.32 -5.91 26.59
C SER A 329 11.52 -6.37 27.79
N GLY A 330 10.99 -7.59 27.72
CA GLY A 330 10.25 -8.21 28.83
C GLY A 330 8.78 -7.83 28.93
N THR A 331 8.32 -6.78 28.25
CA THR A 331 6.92 -6.34 28.24
C THR A 331 6.34 -6.49 26.85
N ASN A 332 5.16 -7.09 26.75
CA ASN A 332 4.40 -7.12 25.51
C ASN A 332 3.43 -5.92 25.47
N VAL A 333 3.66 -5.00 24.57
CA VAL A 333 2.84 -3.81 24.38
C VAL A 333 1.94 -4.01 23.17
N THR A 334 0.66 -3.63 23.29
CA THR A 334 -0.37 -4.00 22.35
C THR A 334 -1.24 -2.79 21.96
N VAL A 335 -1.49 -2.64 20.65
CA VAL A 335 -2.54 -1.78 20.11
C VAL A 335 -3.64 -2.68 19.55
N THR A 336 -4.88 -2.45 19.96
CA THR A 336 -6.04 -3.19 19.45
C THR A 336 -7.12 -2.25 18.94
N GLY A 337 -7.90 -2.71 17.97
CA GLY A 337 -9.06 -1.97 17.47
C GLY A 337 -10.02 -2.87 16.70
N ALA A 338 -11.32 -2.53 16.72
CA ALA A 338 -12.37 -3.36 16.11
C ALA A 338 -12.51 -3.07 14.61
N SER A 339 -12.46 -1.80 14.23
CA SER A 339 -12.65 -1.38 12.84
C SER A 339 -11.94 -0.07 12.54
N MET A 340 -11.70 0.17 11.25
CA MET A 340 -11.14 1.41 10.74
C MET A 340 -11.73 1.79 9.40
N MET A 341 -11.92 3.08 9.19
CA MET A 341 -12.42 3.67 7.95
C MET A 341 -11.50 4.83 7.54
N GLY A 342 -11.07 4.80 6.28
CA GLY A 342 -10.47 5.94 5.60
C GLY A 342 -11.44 6.48 4.54
N ALA A 343 -11.69 7.77 4.54
CA ALA A 343 -12.67 8.41 3.66
C ALA A 343 -12.14 9.73 3.09
N ILE A 344 -12.79 10.20 2.02
CA ILE A 344 -12.63 11.55 1.49
C ILE A 344 -13.92 12.34 1.70
N GLU A 345 -13.76 13.67 1.84
CA GLU A 345 -14.88 14.63 1.82
C GLU A 345 -15.17 14.99 0.36
N GLY A 346 -16.31 14.53 -0.17
CA GLY A 346 -16.74 14.71 -1.55
C GLY A 346 -16.91 13.43 -2.32
N GLN A 347 -17.21 13.54 -3.60
CA GLN A 347 -17.38 12.41 -4.52
C GLN A 347 -16.06 12.05 -5.18
N ILE A 348 -15.91 10.78 -5.52
CA ILE A 348 -14.79 10.28 -6.30
C ILE A 348 -15.20 10.34 -7.78
N GLU A 349 -14.64 11.30 -8.51
CA GLU A 349 -14.71 11.34 -9.96
C GLU A 349 -13.33 11.06 -10.52
N SER A 350 -13.20 10.03 -11.35
CA SER A 350 -11.95 9.76 -12.06
C SER A 350 -11.92 10.66 -13.30
N THR A 351 -10.95 11.58 -13.33
CA THR A 351 -10.67 12.44 -14.50
C THR A 351 -9.50 11.92 -15.30
N THR A 352 -8.93 10.75 -14.93
CA THR A 352 -7.74 10.19 -15.56
C THR A 352 -8.08 9.52 -16.87
N LEU A 353 -7.18 9.66 -17.86
CA LEU A 353 -7.26 8.97 -19.12
C LEU A 353 -7.08 7.46 -18.92
N THR A 354 -7.71 6.69 -19.80
CA THR A 354 -7.53 5.24 -19.82
C THR A 354 -6.17 4.87 -20.41
N THR A 355 -5.58 3.83 -19.85
CA THR A 355 -4.37 3.17 -20.35
C THR A 355 -4.73 1.73 -20.70
N ALA A 356 -4.07 1.15 -21.68
CA ALA A 356 -4.30 -0.23 -22.07
C ALA A 356 -2.99 -1.02 -22.17
N ALA A 357 -3.06 -2.30 -21.80
CA ALA A 357 -2.05 -3.29 -22.09
C ALA A 357 -2.68 -4.44 -22.86
N ASN A 358 -1.93 -5.06 -23.75
CA ASN A 358 -2.44 -6.16 -24.54
C ASN A 358 -1.39 -7.24 -24.80
N ARG A 359 -1.89 -8.41 -25.16
CA ARG A 359 -1.13 -9.51 -25.72
C ARG A 359 -1.89 -10.09 -26.90
N LEU A 360 -1.18 -10.37 -27.95
CA LEU A 360 -1.65 -11.19 -29.06
C LEU A 360 -0.59 -12.24 -29.36
N THR A 361 -0.96 -13.51 -29.37
CA THR A 361 -0.04 -14.61 -29.68
C THR A 361 -0.75 -15.70 -30.45
N GLU A 362 -0.05 -16.30 -31.41
CA GLU A 362 -0.44 -17.47 -32.19
C GLU A 362 0.27 -18.74 -31.67
N ALA A 363 0.71 -18.76 -30.40
CA ALA A 363 1.32 -19.94 -29.81
C ALA A 363 0.29 -21.02 -29.51
N SER A 364 0.66 -22.29 -29.69
CA SER A 364 -0.17 -23.42 -29.30
C SER A 364 -0.22 -23.61 -27.79
N PHE A 365 -1.41 -23.77 -27.22
CA PHE A 365 -1.67 -23.96 -25.79
C PHE A 365 -2.32 -25.33 -25.56
N THR A 366 -1.75 -26.10 -24.63
CA THR A 366 -2.19 -27.47 -24.30
C THR A 366 -3.58 -27.44 -23.66
N ALA A 367 -4.45 -28.39 -24.07
CA ALA A 367 -5.76 -28.61 -23.41
C ALA A 367 -5.62 -28.95 -21.93
N ASP A 368 -6.66 -28.68 -21.17
CA ASP A 368 -6.80 -28.99 -19.73
C ASP A 368 -5.62 -28.49 -18.86
N THR A 369 -5.01 -27.39 -19.29
CA THR A 369 -3.87 -26.77 -18.61
C THR A 369 -4.18 -25.29 -18.40
N LEU A 370 -3.92 -24.79 -17.17
CA LEU A 370 -4.01 -23.37 -16.89
C LEU A 370 -2.80 -22.66 -17.48
N HIS A 371 -3.03 -21.71 -18.37
CA HIS A 371 -1.99 -20.93 -19.02
C HIS A 371 -1.99 -19.49 -18.58
N HIS A 372 -0.78 -18.90 -18.49
CA HIS A 372 -0.61 -17.47 -18.30
C HIS A 372 -1.09 -16.70 -19.53
N GLY A 373 -2.00 -15.80 -19.32
CA GLY A 373 -2.50 -14.87 -20.34
C GLY A 373 -1.75 -13.54 -20.29
N LEU A 374 -2.10 -12.69 -19.35
CA LEU A 374 -1.53 -11.36 -19.17
C LEU A 374 -1.47 -11.02 -17.70
N THR A 375 -0.37 -10.46 -17.22
CA THR A 375 -0.28 -9.88 -15.86
C THR A 375 -0.11 -8.38 -15.98
N ILE A 376 -0.88 -7.63 -15.20
CA ILE A 376 -0.72 -6.20 -14.96
C ILE A 376 -0.14 -6.02 -13.56
N HIS A 377 0.99 -5.36 -13.47
CA HIS A 377 1.67 -5.01 -12.21
C HIS A 377 1.61 -3.51 -11.98
N ASN A 378 1.13 -3.07 -10.83
CA ASN A 378 1.22 -1.69 -10.42
C ASN A 378 2.58 -1.43 -9.76
N ARG A 379 3.36 -0.54 -10.33
CA ARG A 379 4.75 -0.27 -9.95
C ARG A 379 4.91 0.10 -8.49
N LEU A 380 6.02 -0.30 -7.90
CA LEU A 380 6.47 0.13 -6.56
C LEU A 380 7.06 1.56 -6.62
N VAL A 381 7.81 1.84 -7.67
CA VAL A 381 8.49 3.12 -7.89
C VAL A 381 8.05 3.72 -9.22
N PHE A 382 7.58 4.96 -9.19
CA PHE A 382 7.17 5.70 -10.38
C PHE A 382 7.73 7.13 -10.34
N ASN A 383 8.35 7.58 -11.44
CA ASN A 383 9.00 8.89 -11.55
C ASN A 383 9.93 9.18 -10.37
N ASN A 384 10.77 8.21 -10.02
CA ASN A 384 11.76 8.29 -8.94
C ASN A 384 11.19 8.52 -7.54
N LYS A 385 9.94 8.15 -7.32
CA LYS A 385 9.25 8.25 -6.02
C LYS A 385 8.50 6.95 -5.74
N ILE A 386 8.24 6.69 -4.46
CA ILE A 386 7.33 5.61 -4.08
C ILE A 386 5.98 5.86 -4.73
N ASN A 387 5.48 4.88 -5.47
CA ASN A 387 4.21 4.97 -6.16
C ASN A 387 3.05 4.90 -5.14
N THR A 388 2.07 5.77 -5.31
CA THR A 388 0.82 5.79 -4.53
C THR A 388 -0.42 5.72 -5.40
N ARG A 389 -0.25 5.61 -6.74
CA ARG A 389 -1.37 5.48 -7.67
C ARG A 389 -2.01 4.10 -7.56
N GLU A 390 -3.31 4.02 -7.75
CA GLU A 390 -4.06 2.78 -7.87
C GLU A 390 -4.50 2.58 -9.32
N LEU A 391 -4.49 1.34 -9.82
CA LEU A 391 -5.03 1.01 -11.13
C LEU A 391 -6.45 0.49 -10.96
N PHE A 392 -7.38 1.05 -11.73
CA PHE A 392 -8.79 0.65 -11.75
C PHE A 392 -9.09 -0.05 -13.07
N ILE A 393 -9.27 -1.37 -13.01
CA ILE A 393 -9.56 -2.16 -14.20
C ILE A 393 -10.97 -1.84 -14.67
N LYS A 394 -11.09 -1.46 -15.95
CA LYS A 394 -12.34 -1.09 -16.58
C LYS A 394 -12.90 -2.22 -17.42
N GLU A 395 -12.07 -2.80 -18.26
CA GLU A 395 -12.52 -3.72 -19.30
C GLU A 395 -11.44 -4.75 -19.60
N ILE A 396 -11.85 -5.96 -19.90
CA ILE A 396 -11.01 -7.01 -20.49
C ILE A 396 -11.64 -7.48 -21.79
N SER A 397 -10.89 -7.39 -22.87
CA SER A 397 -11.24 -7.95 -24.18
C SER A 397 -10.46 -9.23 -24.44
N LEU A 398 -11.11 -10.23 -25.04
CA LEU A 398 -10.52 -11.52 -25.34
C LEU A 398 -10.89 -11.98 -26.74
N VAL A 399 -9.92 -12.61 -27.41
CA VAL A 399 -10.14 -13.39 -28.61
C VAL A 399 -9.45 -14.74 -28.44
N ALA A 400 -10.09 -15.82 -28.87
CA ALA A 400 -9.53 -17.16 -28.77
C ALA A 400 -9.76 -17.93 -30.09
N THR A 401 -8.72 -18.64 -30.53
CA THR A 401 -8.72 -19.45 -31.76
C THR A 401 -8.34 -20.89 -31.41
N PRO A 402 -9.21 -21.89 -31.61
CA PRO A 402 -8.88 -23.29 -31.36
C PRO A 402 -8.03 -23.88 -32.49
N ALA A 403 -7.23 -24.90 -32.19
CA ALA A 403 -6.45 -25.65 -33.14
C ALA A 403 -7.31 -26.47 -34.13
N THR A 404 -8.51 -26.81 -33.71
CA THR A 404 -9.52 -27.51 -34.54
C THR A 404 -10.72 -26.61 -34.70
N GLY A 405 -11.35 -26.60 -35.88
CA GLY A 405 -12.45 -25.68 -36.21
C GLY A 405 -13.79 -25.97 -35.48
N GLN A 406 -13.78 -26.60 -34.33
CA GLN A 406 -14.96 -26.85 -33.50
C GLN A 406 -15.05 -25.85 -32.34
N ASP A 407 -16.26 -25.58 -31.88
CA ASP A 407 -16.50 -24.71 -30.75
C ASP A 407 -16.03 -25.34 -29.43
N HIS A 408 -15.21 -24.64 -28.70
CA HIS A 408 -14.73 -25.09 -27.39
C HIS A 408 -14.87 -23.99 -26.33
N PRO A 409 -15.25 -24.33 -25.11
CA PRO A 409 -15.26 -23.36 -24.02
C PRO A 409 -13.83 -23.03 -23.58
N VAL A 410 -13.58 -21.75 -23.40
CA VAL A 410 -12.36 -21.22 -22.76
C VAL A 410 -12.76 -20.56 -21.46
N LYS A 411 -12.29 -21.12 -20.36
CA LYS A 411 -12.44 -20.57 -19.02
C LYS A 411 -11.36 -19.51 -18.80
N VAL A 412 -11.74 -18.31 -18.42
CA VAL A 412 -10.83 -17.22 -18.10
C VAL A 412 -10.96 -16.89 -16.64
N SER A 413 -9.85 -16.81 -15.93
CA SER A 413 -9.80 -16.59 -14.49
C SER A 413 -8.88 -15.42 -14.16
N LEU A 414 -9.34 -14.53 -13.28
CA LEU A 414 -8.58 -13.40 -12.77
C LEU A 414 -8.07 -13.72 -11.37
N PHE A 415 -6.78 -13.50 -11.15
CA PHE A 415 -6.11 -13.75 -9.89
C PHE A 415 -5.41 -12.49 -9.39
N TYR A 416 -5.53 -12.25 -8.10
CA TYR A 416 -4.85 -11.17 -7.43
C TYR A 416 -3.59 -11.70 -6.75
N ASN A 417 -2.41 -11.14 -7.09
CA ASN A 417 -1.12 -11.58 -6.56
C ASN A 417 -0.93 -13.10 -6.68
N PHE A 418 -0.98 -13.62 -7.91
CA PHE A 418 -0.87 -15.04 -8.18
C PHE A 418 0.46 -15.60 -7.65
N VAL A 419 0.40 -16.58 -6.76
CA VAL A 419 1.58 -17.28 -6.22
C VAL A 419 1.94 -18.45 -7.14
N GLY A 420 3.22 -18.58 -7.51
CA GLY A 420 3.67 -19.58 -8.48
C GLY A 420 3.47 -19.15 -9.93
N GLN A 421 3.55 -17.85 -10.19
CA GLN A 421 3.67 -17.30 -11.54
C GLN A 421 4.89 -17.92 -12.25
N LEU A 422 4.97 -17.68 -13.55
CA LEU A 422 6.16 -18.04 -14.32
C LEU A 422 7.41 -17.51 -13.60
N ASP A 423 8.37 -18.38 -13.35
CA ASP A 423 9.61 -17.99 -12.68
C ASP A 423 10.80 -18.18 -13.64
N PRO A 424 11.45 -17.09 -14.02
CA PRO A 424 11.12 -15.70 -13.67
C PRO A 424 10.01 -15.09 -14.57
N ILE A 425 9.07 -14.35 -13.98
CA ILE A 425 8.16 -13.51 -14.76
C ILE A 425 8.92 -12.26 -15.22
N VAL A 426 8.79 -11.92 -16.49
CA VAL A 426 9.44 -10.73 -17.10
C VAL A 426 8.39 -9.67 -17.36
N TYR A 427 8.58 -8.49 -16.77
CA TYR A 427 7.72 -7.32 -16.99
C TYR A 427 8.28 -6.40 -18.06
N LYS A 428 7.36 -5.75 -18.78
CA LYS A 428 7.60 -4.74 -19.81
C LYS A 428 6.94 -3.43 -19.44
N VAL A 429 7.55 -2.32 -19.87
CA VAL A 429 7.00 -0.98 -19.65
C VAL A 429 5.82 -0.73 -20.61
N ILE A 430 4.69 -0.21 -20.09
CA ILE A 430 3.61 0.32 -20.94
C ILE A 430 4.00 1.72 -21.40
N ASN A 431 4.28 2.63 -20.47
CA ASN A 431 4.80 3.96 -20.73
C ASN A 431 5.62 4.41 -19.52
N SER A 432 6.89 4.71 -19.74
CA SER A 432 7.84 4.98 -18.64
C SER A 432 7.52 6.24 -17.82
N THR A 433 6.86 7.22 -18.41
CA THR A 433 6.63 8.53 -17.79
C THR A 433 5.16 8.81 -17.48
N GLN A 434 4.23 8.13 -18.14
CA GLN A 434 2.80 8.40 -18.01
C GLN A 434 2.04 7.31 -17.26
N SER A 435 2.47 6.03 -17.38
CA SER A 435 1.82 4.91 -16.73
C SER A 435 2.61 4.39 -15.54
N SER A 436 1.92 4.20 -14.41
CA SER A 436 2.44 3.51 -13.22
C SER A 436 2.29 1.99 -13.33
N ALA A 437 1.96 1.44 -14.50
CA ALA A 437 1.80 0.02 -14.72
C ALA A 437 2.91 -0.58 -15.58
N PHE A 438 3.29 -1.82 -15.23
CA PHE A 438 4.01 -2.77 -16.06
C PHE A 438 3.06 -3.87 -16.53
N TYR A 439 3.44 -4.60 -17.56
CA TYR A 439 2.71 -5.81 -17.97
C TYR A 439 3.67 -6.95 -18.28
N SER A 440 3.17 -8.17 -18.18
CA SER A 440 3.86 -9.37 -18.67
C SER A 440 2.93 -10.13 -19.60
N ASP A 441 3.42 -10.42 -20.78
CA ASP A 441 2.78 -11.24 -21.83
C ASP A 441 3.51 -12.58 -22.02
N ALA A 442 4.31 -12.99 -21.05
CA ALA A 442 5.06 -14.24 -21.09
C ALA A 442 4.14 -15.45 -21.31
N THR A 443 4.60 -16.46 -22.06
CA THR A 443 3.88 -17.70 -22.26
C THR A 443 4.33 -18.76 -21.29
N GLY A 444 3.39 -19.55 -20.74
CA GLY A 444 3.72 -20.70 -19.91
C GLY A 444 2.51 -21.28 -19.20
N ALA A 445 2.64 -22.51 -18.77
CA ALA A 445 1.68 -23.17 -17.91
C ALA A 445 1.81 -22.65 -16.48
N LEU A 446 0.67 -22.52 -15.81
CA LEU A 446 0.59 -22.11 -14.41
C LEU A 446 0.12 -23.28 -13.56
N THR A 447 0.57 -23.31 -12.32
CA THR A 447 0.05 -24.24 -11.31
C THR A 447 -0.90 -23.49 -10.40
N LEU A 448 -2.17 -23.91 -10.35
CA LEU A 448 -3.20 -23.23 -9.54
C LEU A 448 -2.81 -23.20 -8.05
N GLY A 449 -2.26 -24.27 -7.50
CA GLY A 449 -1.83 -24.34 -6.10
C GLY A 449 -2.92 -23.87 -5.14
N THR A 450 -2.59 -22.92 -4.26
CA THR A 450 -3.52 -22.30 -3.30
C THR A 450 -4.23 -21.05 -3.85
N ASN A 451 -3.97 -20.69 -5.11
CA ASN A 451 -4.57 -19.51 -5.71
C ASN A 451 -6.07 -19.68 -5.92
N THR A 452 -6.84 -18.68 -5.52
CA THR A 452 -8.28 -18.64 -5.76
C THR A 452 -8.59 -17.51 -6.72
N PRO A 453 -9.32 -17.76 -7.83
CA PRO A 453 -9.71 -16.68 -8.73
C PRO A 453 -10.65 -15.70 -8.02
N ILE A 454 -10.47 -14.41 -8.28
CA ILE A 454 -11.38 -13.35 -7.82
C ILE A 454 -12.57 -13.18 -8.76
N TYR A 455 -12.41 -13.60 -10.00
CA TYR A 455 -13.46 -13.58 -11.02
C TYR A 455 -13.17 -14.66 -12.08
N THR A 456 -14.22 -15.29 -12.60
CA THR A 456 -14.12 -16.30 -13.66
C THR A 456 -15.30 -16.12 -14.62
N PHE A 457 -15.00 -16.21 -15.92
CA PHE A 457 -15.99 -16.22 -16.98
C PHE A 457 -15.60 -17.17 -18.10
N PHE A 458 -16.50 -17.42 -19.04
CA PHE A 458 -16.28 -18.33 -20.14
C PHE A 458 -16.55 -17.61 -21.45
N ILE A 459 -15.71 -17.88 -22.45
CA ILE A 459 -15.94 -17.52 -23.86
C ILE A 459 -15.96 -18.78 -24.69
N THR A 460 -16.54 -18.71 -25.89
CA THR A 460 -16.51 -19.81 -26.86
C THR A 460 -15.42 -19.52 -27.89
N ALA A 461 -14.52 -20.45 -28.15
CA ALA A 461 -13.54 -20.37 -29.22
C ALA A 461 -13.98 -21.26 -30.40
N PRO A 462 -13.91 -20.78 -31.69
CA PRO A 462 -13.44 -19.44 -32.08
C PRO A 462 -14.42 -18.35 -31.66
N GLY A 463 -13.89 -17.24 -31.14
CA GLY A 463 -14.73 -16.12 -30.78
C GLY A 463 -14.00 -15.02 -30.05
N TYR A 464 -14.74 -13.97 -29.76
CA TYR A 464 -14.26 -12.84 -28.98
C TYR A 464 -15.34 -12.41 -28.00
N ASP A 465 -14.92 -11.83 -26.88
CA ASP A 465 -15.82 -11.20 -25.93
C ASP A 465 -15.11 -10.01 -25.26
N THR A 466 -15.92 -9.12 -24.72
CA THR A 466 -15.47 -7.95 -23.96
C THR A 466 -16.28 -7.86 -22.68
N ILE A 467 -15.57 -7.91 -21.55
CA ILE A 467 -16.16 -7.91 -20.22
C ILE A 467 -15.93 -6.55 -19.57
N ASP A 468 -17.02 -5.85 -19.29
CA ASP A 468 -17.01 -4.64 -18.47
C ASP A 468 -16.86 -5.03 -16.99
N LEU A 469 -15.80 -4.56 -16.36
CA LEU A 469 -15.45 -4.81 -14.95
C LEU A 469 -15.60 -3.57 -14.07
N GLU A 470 -16.09 -2.46 -14.61
CA GLU A 470 -16.18 -1.20 -13.88
C GLU A 470 -17.03 -1.33 -12.61
N ASN A 471 -18.13 -2.09 -12.67
CA ASN A 471 -19.00 -2.35 -11.53
C ASN A 471 -18.36 -3.23 -10.45
N LEU A 472 -17.37 -4.04 -10.77
CA LEU A 472 -16.64 -4.87 -9.80
C LEU A 472 -15.59 -4.09 -9.02
N ARG A 473 -15.27 -2.87 -9.45
CA ARG A 473 -14.27 -2.00 -8.81
C ARG A 473 -12.95 -2.72 -8.52
N LEU A 474 -12.44 -3.47 -9.50
CA LEU A 474 -11.16 -4.14 -9.36
C LEU A 474 -10.04 -3.11 -9.31
N ILE A 475 -9.34 -3.08 -8.19
CA ILE A 475 -8.29 -2.10 -7.91
C ILE A 475 -6.99 -2.85 -7.67
N ILE A 476 -5.91 -2.42 -8.33
CA ILE A 476 -4.55 -2.92 -8.10
C ILE A 476 -3.76 -1.83 -7.40
N PRO A 477 -3.55 -1.92 -6.08
CA PRO A 477 -2.67 -1.01 -5.34
C PRO A 477 -1.21 -1.15 -5.78
N PRO A 478 -0.32 -0.19 -5.43
CA PRO A 478 1.10 -0.31 -5.71
C PRO A 478 1.71 -1.62 -5.21
N ASN A 479 2.65 -2.14 -5.98
CA ASN A 479 3.36 -3.42 -5.74
C ASN A 479 2.44 -4.64 -5.69
N ASN A 480 1.31 -4.61 -6.42
CA ASN A 480 0.39 -5.73 -6.55
C ASN A 480 0.13 -6.05 -8.03
N ASP A 481 -0.31 -7.29 -8.28
CA ASP A 481 -0.54 -7.83 -9.60
C ASP A 481 -1.99 -8.25 -9.81
N LEU A 482 -2.46 -8.13 -11.04
CA LEU A 482 -3.62 -8.85 -11.56
C LEU A 482 -3.16 -9.78 -12.68
N THR A 483 -3.29 -11.08 -12.48
CA THR A 483 -2.98 -12.11 -13.48
C THR A 483 -4.27 -12.61 -14.10
N ILE A 484 -4.32 -12.58 -15.44
CA ILE A 484 -5.36 -13.18 -16.26
C ILE A 484 -4.80 -14.50 -16.76
N ALA A 485 -5.45 -15.59 -16.43
CA ALA A 485 -5.10 -16.93 -16.88
C ALA A 485 -6.28 -17.57 -17.62
N PHE A 486 -6.00 -18.50 -18.50
CA PHE A 486 -7.02 -19.20 -19.26
C PHE A 486 -6.77 -20.70 -19.34
N GLU A 487 -7.84 -21.45 -19.51
CA GLU A 487 -7.86 -22.91 -19.60
C GLU A 487 -8.93 -23.33 -20.61
N SER A 488 -8.66 -24.29 -21.48
CA SER A 488 -9.62 -24.84 -22.43
C SER A 488 -9.57 -26.35 -22.45
N THR A 489 -10.69 -27.00 -22.76
CA THR A 489 -10.78 -28.44 -22.99
C THR A 489 -10.16 -28.90 -24.31
N ALA A 490 -9.78 -27.95 -25.17
CA ALA A 490 -9.11 -28.22 -26.44
C ALA A 490 -7.82 -27.40 -26.56
N THR A 491 -6.90 -27.90 -27.38
CA THR A 491 -5.69 -27.16 -27.76
C THR A 491 -6.09 -25.87 -28.49
N MET A 492 -5.48 -24.78 -28.09
CA MET A 492 -5.70 -23.45 -28.67
C MET A 492 -4.48 -23.03 -29.49
N ASP A 493 -4.70 -22.45 -30.66
CA ASP A 493 -3.64 -21.94 -31.56
C ASP A 493 -3.39 -20.44 -31.42
N GLY A 494 -4.24 -19.75 -30.71
CA GLY A 494 -4.05 -18.33 -30.47
C GLY A 494 -4.93 -17.79 -29.38
N ILE A 495 -4.43 -16.78 -28.68
CA ILE A 495 -5.18 -15.99 -27.73
C ILE A 495 -4.76 -14.53 -27.80
N GLY A 496 -5.74 -13.63 -27.80
CA GLY A 496 -5.56 -12.19 -27.64
C GLY A 496 -6.25 -11.72 -26.37
N ILE A 497 -5.56 -10.93 -25.57
CA ILE A 497 -6.08 -10.35 -24.34
C ILE A 497 -5.75 -8.87 -24.33
N GLY A 498 -6.77 -8.03 -24.14
CA GLY A 498 -6.62 -6.60 -23.91
C GLY A 498 -7.16 -6.23 -22.53
N VAL A 499 -6.48 -5.36 -21.82
CA VAL A 499 -6.93 -4.82 -20.54
C VAL A 499 -6.90 -3.30 -20.61
N THR A 500 -8.02 -2.68 -20.31
CA THR A 500 -8.16 -1.22 -20.20
C THR A 500 -8.34 -0.83 -18.75
N PHE A 501 -7.60 0.14 -18.28
CA PHE A 501 -7.63 0.61 -16.91
C PHE A 501 -7.40 2.11 -16.82
N THR A 502 -7.78 2.70 -15.69
CA THR A 502 -7.44 4.08 -15.32
C THR A 502 -6.44 4.07 -14.16
N GLU A 503 -5.63 5.11 -14.08
CA GLU A 503 -4.63 5.31 -13.04
C GLU A 503 -5.02 6.54 -12.22
N ASP A 504 -5.22 6.35 -10.93
CA ASP A 504 -5.68 7.44 -10.08
C ASP A 504 -4.76 7.62 -8.86
#